data_d0e847cea5228902b07778a7272172b2
#
_entry.id   d0e847cea5228902b07778a7272172b2
#
_cell.length_a   1.000
_cell.length_b   1.000
_cell.length_c   1.000
_cell.angle_alpha   90.00
_cell.angle_beta   90.00
_cell.angle_gamma   90.00
#
_symmetry.space_group_name_H-M   'P 1'
#
loop_
_entity.id
_entity.type
_entity.pdbx_description
1 polymer ?
#
loop_
_entity_poly.entity_id
_entity_poly.type
_entity_poly.pdbx_seq_one_letter_code
_entity_poly.pdbx_strand_id
1 'polypeptide(L)'
;MTTQTKENVDHSTFIDHKPELELELPFMEQLLSVAKKEPEKSVMADAVFNHLSGFNGDDLISEINLIRKKIHECSPFKNEPVDLVLWVKSGTVKANDYNPNNVAPPEMELLRLSIAEDGYTQPIVTFDCVETREVIDGFHRHRVGKECEEIQLRIHGYLPVVTINESRQDKGDRIASTIRHNRARGKHKVDSMSDIVVELRRRNWNDEKIAKHLGMDPDEVLRLTQISGLSELFADQEFSKSWEIGEIESDLEEVELA
;
A
#
# COMPACT_ATOMS: atom_id res chain seq x y z
N MET A 1 -31.31 13.42 61.88
CA MET A 1 -32.00 12.18 61.50
C MET A 1 -32.48 12.40 60.07
N THR A 2 -31.72 11.93 59.08
CA THR A 2 -32.10 12.05 57.68
C THR A 2 -31.76 10.69 57.05
N THR A 3 -32.80 9.96 56.74
CA THR A 3 -32.79 8.59 56.19
C THR A 3 -32.43 8.65 54.72
N GLN A 4 -31.33 8.00 54.32
CA GLN A 4 -31.00 7.76 52.94
C GLN A 4 -31.70 6.47 52.48
N THR A 5 -32.60 6.59 51.53
CA THR A 5 -33.17 5.48 50.76
C THR A 5 -32.19 5.09 49.64
N LYS A 6 -31.69 3.88 49.71
CA LYS A 6 -30.92 3.26 48.62
C LYS A 6 -31.93 2.71 47.58
N GLU A 7 -31.91 3.26 46.39
CA GLU A 7 -32.55 2.64 45.23
C GLU A 7 -31.68 1.48 44.72
N ASN A 8 -32.25 0.30 44.80
CA ASN A 8 -31.75 -0.93 44.16
C ASN A 8 -32.09 -0.85 42.65
N VAL A 9 -31.09 -0.68 41.81
CA VAL A 9 -31.25 -0.87 40.35
C VAL A 9 -31.11 -2.36 40.07
N ASP A 10 -32.22 -2.97 39.67
CA ASP A 10 -32.32 -4.34 39.24
C ASP A 10 -31.69 -4.51 37.82
N HIS A 11 -30.58 -5.23 37.74
CA HIS A 11 -29.84 -5.54 36.53
C HIS A 11 -30.22 -6.93 35.94
N SER A 12 -31.48 -7.23 35.84
CA SER A 12 -31.92 -8.49 35.22
C SER A 12 -33.01 -8.25 34.19
N THR A 13 -32.62 -7.89 32.93
CA THR A 13 -33.40 -8.27 31.73
C THR A 13 -32.72 -7.71 30.47
N PHE A 14 -31.53 -8.22 30.10
CA PHE A 14 -31.13 -8.26 28.71
C PHE A 14 -31.30 -9.69 28.22
N ILE A 15 -32.51 -10.00 27.77
CA ILE A 15 -32.74 -11.21 26.97
C ILE A 15 -32.26 -10.88 25.56
N ASP A 16 -31.09 -11.47 25.24
CA ASP A 16 -30.47 -11.44 23.91
C ASP A 16 -31.36 -12.29 22.97
N HIS A 17 -32.34 -11.64 22.35
CA HIS A 17 -33.11 -12.22 21.25
C HIS A 17 -32.24 -12.17 19.99
N LYS A 18 -31.37 -13.19 19.82
CA LYS A 18 -30.90 -13.54 18.48
C LYS A 18 -32.11 -14.09 17.73
N PRO A 19 -32.51 -13.51 16.58
CA PRO A 19 -33.46 -14.18 15.71
C PRO A 19 -32.76 -15.44 15.17
N GLU A 20 -33.15 -16.61 15.68
CA GLU A 20 -32.89 -17.86 14.96
C GLU A 20 -33.64 -17.76 13.64
N LEU A 21 -32.88 -17.55 12.54
CA LEU A 21 -33.38 -17.73 11.19
C LEU A 21 -33.66 -19.22 11.02
N GLU A 22 -34.87 -19.65 11.40
CA GLU A 22 -35.43 -20.93 10.95
C GLU A 22 -35.61 -20.84 9.43
N LEU A 23 -34.56 -21.23 8.68
CA LEU A 23 -34.66 -21.48 7.26
C LEU A 23 -35.62 -22.61 7.01
N GLU A 24 -36.73 -22.35 6.35
CA GLU A 24 -37.75 -23.35 6.04
C GLU A 24 -37.10 -24.58 5.38
N LEU A 25 -37.48 -25.78 5.85
CA LEU A 25 -36.97 -27.07 5.38
C LEU A 25 -36.90 -27.22 3.84
N PRO A 26 -37.86 -26.72 3.06
CA PRO A 26 -37.80 -26.76 1.59
C PRO A 26 -36.64 -25.98 1.00
N PHE A 27 -36.26 -24.86 1.62
CA PHE A 27 -35.12 -24.03 1.17
C PHE A 27 -33.79 -24.71 1.47
N MET A 28 -33.66 -25.37 2.61
CA MET A 28 -32.47 -26.16 2.96
C MET A 28 -32.31 -27.37 2.03
N GLU A 29 -33.39 -28.05 1.68
CA GLU A 29 -33.34 -29.17 0.72
C GLU A 29 -32.96 -28.69 -0.68
N GLN A 30 -33.42 -27.51 -1.09
CA GLN A 30 -33.06 -26.89 -2.36
C GLN A 30 -31.58 -26.47 -2.39
N LEU A 31 -31.06 -25.89 -1.31
CA LEU A 31 -29.63 -25.59 -1.15
C LEU A 31 -28.77 -26.86 -1.16
N LEU A 32 -29.19 -27.90 -0.46
CA LEU A 32 -28.50 -29.21 -0.42
C LEU A 32 -28.57 -29.93 -1.78
N SER A 33 -29.63 -29.76 -2.56
CA SER A 33 -29.73 -30.31 -3.92
C SER A 33 -28.80 -29.59 -4.89
N VAL A 34 -28.65 -28.27 -4.74
CA VAL A 34 -27.67 -27.47 -5.52
C VAL A 34 -26.24 -27.82 -5.12
N ALA A 35 -25.96 -28.02 -3.81
CA ALA A 35 -24.65 -28.41 -3.32
C ALA A 35 -24.24 -29.86 -3.69
N LYS A 36 -25.21 -30.76 -3.93
CA LYS A 36 -24.99 -32.13 -4.37
C LYS A 36 -24.88 -32.31 -5.89
N LYS A 37 -25.17 -31.26 -6.67
CA LYS A 37 -24.85 -31.26 -8.08
C LYS A 37 -23.34 -31.21 -8.20
N GLU A 38 -22.71 -32.35 -8.58
CA GLU A 38 -21.33 -32.31 -9.02
C GLU A 38 -21.21 -31.17 -10.03
N PRO A 39 -20.18 -30.31 -9.91
CA PRO A 39 -20.02 -29.22 -10.88
C PRO A 39 -19.94 -29.87 -12.25
N GLU A 40 -20.98 -29.66 -13.11
CA GLU A 40 -20.89 -30.02 -14.51
C GLU A 40 -19.53 -29.51 -14.97
N LYS A 41 -18.64 -30.42 -15.41
CA LYS A 41 -17.33 -30.07 -15.93
C LYS A 41 -17.58 -28.96 -16.95
N SER A 42 -17.14 -27.76 -16.64
CA SER A 42 -17.39 -26.61 -17.50
C SER A 42 -16.68 -26.87 -18.82
N VAL A 43 -17.40 -27.17 -19.87
CA VAL A 43 -16.88 -27.35 -21.23
C VAL A 43 -15.97 -26.18 -21.62
N MET A 44 -16.29 -24.98 -21.11
CA MET A 44 -15.48 -23.79 -21.29
C MET A 44 -14.13 -23.87 -20.56
N ALA A 45 -14.09 -24.38 -19.32
CA ALA A 45 -12.85 -24.53 -18.57
C ALA A 45 -11.92 -25.53 -19.25
N ASP A 46 -12.46 -26.65 -19.73
CA ASP A 46 -11.68 -27.64 -20.48
C ASP A 46 -11.18 -27.07 -21.83
N ALA A 47 -11.98 -26.24 -22.51
CA ALA A 47 -11.56 -25.58 -23.75
C ALA A 47 -10.43 -24.58 -23.50
N VAL A 48 -10.51 -23.77 -22.41
CA VAL A 48 -9.45 -22.84 -22.00
C VAL A 48 -8.17 -23.62 -21.63
N PHE A 49 -8.29 -24.70 -20.86
CA PHE A 49 -7.15 -25.53 -20.49
C PHE A 49 -6.46 -26.12 -21.73
N ASN A 50 -7.24 -26.72 -22.66
CA ASN A 50 -6.71 -27.29 -23.90
C ASN A 50 -6.05 -26.24 -24.79
N HIS A 51 -6.62 -25.04 -24.86
CA HIS A 51 -6.02 -23.92 -25.57
C HIS A 51 -4.67 -23.52 -24.96
N LEU A 52 -4.60 -23.33 -23.64
CA LEU A 52 -3.38 -22.93 -22.94
C LEU A 52 -2.28 -23.99 -22.99
N SER A 53 -2.60 -25.30 -23.11
CA SER A 53 -1.62 -26.38 -23.20
C SER A 53 -0.78 -26.32 -24.46
N GLY A 54 -1.17 -25.55 -25.48
CA GLY A 54 -0.40 -25.29 -26.70
C GLY A 54 0.70 -24.21 -26.54
N PHE A 55 0.75 -23.51 -25.41
CA PHE A 55 1.70 -22.43 -25.19
C PHE A 55 2.71 -22.78 -24.09
N ASN A 56 3.85 -22.10 -24.09
CA ASN A 56 4.87 -22.23 -23.05
C ASN A 56 5.60 -20.89 -22.83
N GLY A 57 6.36 -20.79 -21.73
CA GLY A 57 7.18 -19.61 -21.41
C GLY A 57 6.40 -18.28 -21.44
N ASP A 58 6.97 -17.30 -22.10
CA ASP A 58 6.40 -15.93 -22.20
C ASP A 58 5.06 -15.90 -22.95
N ASP A 59 4.89 -16.77 -23.97
CA ASP A 59 3.66 -16.84 -24.75
C ASP A 59 2.50 -17.35 -23.90
N LEU A 60 2.74 -18.35 -23.05
CA LEU A 60 1.75 -18.84 -22.09
C LEU A 60 1.30 -17.74 -21.11
N ILE A 61 2.25 -16.98 -20.56
CA ILE A 61 1.92 -15.89 -19.62
C ILE A 61 1.11 -14.79 -20.34
N SER A 62 1.48 -14.48 -21.57
CA SER A 62 0.78 -13.51 -22.40
C SER A 62 -0.65 -13.94 -22.68
N GLU A 63 -0.86 -15.21 -23.03
CA GLU A 63 -2.19 -15.77 -23.30
C GLU A 63 -3.05 -15.84 -22.04
N ILE A 64 -2.49 -16.25 -20.91
CA ILE A 64 -3.18 -16.20 -19.59
C ILE A 64 -3.63 -14.77 -19.28
N ASN A 65 -2.77 -13.77 -19.49
CA ASN A 65 -3.12 -12.38 -19.25
C ASN A 65 -4.24 -11.90 -20.20
N LEU A 66 -4.24 -12.35 -21.47
CA LEU A 66 -5.30 -12.03 -22.42
C LEU A 66 -6.66 -12.60 -21.97
N ILE A 67 -6.67 -13.87 -21.54
CA ILE A 67 -7.87 -14.52 -21.03
C ILE A 67 -8.39 -13.80 -19.76
N ARG A 68 -7.50 -13.44 -18.82
CA ARG A 68 -7.85 -12.66 -17.63
C ARG A 68 -8.54 -11.33 -17.98
N LYS A 69 -8.00 -10.60 -18.98
CA LYS A 69 -8.62 -9.35 -19.47
C LYS A 69 -10.02 -9.61 -20.03
N LYS A 70 -10.21 -10.68 -20.80
CA LYS A 70 -11.51 -11.04 -21.35
C LYS A 70 -12.54 -11.41 -20.27
N ILE A 71 -12.13 -12.15 -19.25
CA ILE A 71 -12.96 -12.47 -18.09
C ILE A 71 -13.34 -11.18 -17.35
N HIS A 72 -12.37 -10.29 -17.13
CA HIS A 72 -12.57 -9.02 -16.47
C HIS A 72 -13.60 -8.10 -17.19
N GLU A 73 -13.60 -8.08 -18.52
CA GLU A 73 -14.59 -7.32 -19.32
C GLU A 73 -16.04 -7.71 -18.97
N CYS A 74 -16.28 -8.97 -18.59
CA CYS A 74 -17.57 -9.53 -18.21
C CYS A 74 -17.83 -9.51 -16.69
N SER A 75 -16.80 -9.17 -15.89
CA SER A 75 -16.89 -9.24 -14.43
C SER A 75 -17.81 -8.15 -13.86
N PRO A 76 -18.65 -8.48 -12.86
CA PRO A 76 -19.38 -7.47 -12.11
C PRO A 76 -18.43 -6.59 -11.26
N PHE A 77 -17.19 -7.01 -11.06
CA PHE A 77 -16.16 -6.32 -10.27
C PHE A 77 -15.12 -5.56 -11.12
N LYS A 78 -15.40 -5.34 -12.41
CA LYS A 78 -14.47 -4.69 -13.34
C LYS A 78 -14.02 -3.28 -12.95
N ASN A 79 -14.69 -2.65 -11.98
CA ASN A 79 -14.29 -1.35 -11.43
C ASN A 79 -13.26 -1.48 -10.29
N GLU A 80 -12.99 -2.71 -9.83
CA GLU A 80 -12.07 -2.97 -8.73
C GLU A 80 -10.73 -3.45 -9.30
N PRO A 81 -9.62 -2.74 -9.06
CA PRO A 81 -8.31 -3.11 -9.58
C PRO A 81 -7.90 -4.56 -9.30
N VAL A 82 -8.28 -5.10 -8.15
CA VAL A 82 -7.93 -6.47 -7.74
C VAL A 82 -8.59 -7.55 -8.59
N ASP A 83 -9.67 -7.23 -9.29
CA ASP A 83 -10.35 -8.17 -10.19
C ASP A 83 -9.48 -8.57 -11.40
N LEU A 84 -8.50 -7.71 -11.76
CA LEU A 84 -7.57 -7.96 -12.86
C LEU A 84 -6.11 -7.94 -12.39
N VAL A 85 -5.63 -9.05 -11.90
CA VAL A 85 -4.20 -9.24 -11.61
C VAL A 85 -3.49 -9.77 -12.86
N LEU A 86 -2.52 -9.00 -13.36
CA LEU A 86 -1.70 -9.37 -14.51
C LEU A 86 -0.26 -9.68 -14.08
N TRP A 87 0.37 -10.64 -14.75
CA TRP A 87 1.81 -10.87 -14.61
C TRP A 87 2.53 -10.13 -15.75
N VAL A 88 3.41 -9.19 -15.39
CA VAL A 88 4.14 -8.36 -16.34
C VAL A 88 5.64 -8.46 -16.11
N LYS A 89 6.45 -8.29 -17.15
CA LYS A 89 7.91 -8.33 -17.01
C LYS A 89 8.41 -7.28 -16.04
N SER A 90 9.23 -7.67 -15.08
CA SER A 90 9.74 -6.78 -14.02
C SER A 90 10.47 -5.55 -14.55
N GLY A 91 11.09 -5.67 -15.75
CA GLY A 91 11.75 -4.55 -16.43
C GLY A 91 10.80 -3.44 -16.89
N THR A 92 9.50 -3.74 -17.09
CA THR A 92 8.49 -2.74 -17.50
C THR A 92 7.93 -1.97 -16.32
N VAL A 93 8.12 -2.46 -15.07
CA VAL A 93 7.64 -1.81 -13.85
C VAL A 93 8.73 -0.90 -13.30
N LYS A 94 8.41 0.37 -13.14
CA LYS A 94 9.32 1.41 -12.64
C LYS A 94 8.90 1.86 -11.25
N ALA A 95 9.88 1.98 -10.36
CA ALA A 95 9.68 2.62 -9.06
C ALA A 95 9.31 4.11 -9.26
N ASN A 96 8.47 4.64 -8.39
CA ASN A 96 8.24 6.08 -8.33
C ASN A 96 9.40 6.79 -7.58
N ASP A 97 9.55 8.09 -7.83
CA ASP A 97 10.57 8.97 -7.27
C ASP A 97 10.12 9.71 -5.99
N TYR A 98 8.88 9.51 -5.59
CA TYR A 98 8.22 10.26 -4.50
C TYR A 98 7.72 9.37 -3.34
N ASN A 99 8.19 8.13 -3.25
CA ASN A 99 7.79 7.25 -2.14
C ASN A 99 8.51 7.64 -0.84
N PRO A 100 7.79 8.13 0.19
CA PRO A 100 8.39 8.56 1.44
C PRO A 100 8.80 7.40 2.35
N ASN A 101 8.40 6.17 2.03
CA ASN A 101 8.64 5.02 2.88
C ASN A 101 10.07 4.50 2.69
N ASN A 102 10.82 4.58 3.76
CA ASN A 102 12.10 3.89 3.91
C ASN A 102 11.92 2.77 4.95
N VAL A 103 12.06 1.53 4.50
CA VAL A 103 11.97 0.35 5.36
C VAL A 103 13.37 -0.01 5.83
N ALA A 104 13.52 -0.27 7.13
CA ALA A 104 14.80 -0.67 7.68
C ALA A 104 15.23 -2.07 7.14
N PRO A 105 16.53 -2.37 7.09
CA PRO A 105 17.03 -3.63 6.56
C PRO A 105 16.38 -4.89 7.18
N PRO A 106 16.10 -4.97 8.49
CA PRO A 106 15.42 -6.14 9.07
C PRO A 106 14.01 -6.36 8.55
N GLU A 107 13.24 -5.28 8.34
CA GLU A 107 11.87 -5.37 7.80
C GLU A 107 11.87 -5.75 6.32
N MET A 108 12.87 -5.30 5.55
CA MET A 108 13.06 -5.75 4.16
C MET A 108 13.36 -7.23 4.08
N GLU A 109 14.20 -7.74 5.00
CA GLU A 109 14.52 -9.17 5.05
C GLU A 109 13.30 -10.01 5.46
N LEU A 110 12.51 -9.52 6.42
CA LEU A 110 11.24 -10.16 6.80
C LEU A 110 10.26 -10.21 5.64
N LEU A 111 10.14 -9.14 4.85
CA LEU A 111 9.31 -9.12 3.65
C LEU A 111 9.83 -10.09 2.59
N ARG A 112 11.16 -10.16 2.38
CA ARG A 112 11.77 -11.13 1.48
C ARG A 112 11.43 -12.56 1.89
N LEU A 113 11.58 -12.87 3.18
CA LEU A 113 11.24 -14.18 3.74
C LEU A 113 9.76 -14.50 3.55
N SER A 114 8.86 -13.57 3.86
CA SER A 114 7.42 -13.76 3.65
C SER A 114 7.10 -14.06 2.18
N ILE A 115 7.69 -13.33 1.23
CA ILE A 115 7.46 -13.61 -0.19
C ILE A 115 8.11 -14.94 -0.61
N ALA A 116 9.24 -15.31 -0.01
CA ALA A 116 9.88 -16.60 -0.29
C ALA A 116 9.02 -17.78 0.16
N GLU A 117 8.46 -17.72 1.36
CA GLU A 117 7.66 -18.79 1.96
C GLU A 117 6.21 -18.82 1.43
N ASP A 118 5.53 -17.67 1.43
CA ASP A 118 4.10 -17.57 1.15
C ASP A 118 3.78 -17.22 -0.30
N GLY A 119 4.75 -16.74 -1.08
CA GLY A 119 4.53 -16.17 -2.41
C GLY A 119 4.02 -14.73 -2.37
N TYR A 120 3.64 -14.22 -3.54
CA TYR A 120 2.98 -12.93 -3.66
C TYR A 120 1.50 -13.03 -3.27
N THR A 121 1.17 -12.70 -2.05
CA THR A 121 -0.22 -12.67 -1.54
C THR A 121 -0.96 -11.39 -1.92
N GLN A 122 -0.23 -10.32 -2.25
CA GLN A 122 -0.78 -9.04 -2.66
C GLN A 122 -0.07 -8.54 -3.93
N PRO A 123 -0.82 -8.11 -4.97
CA PRO A 123 -0.23 -7.54 -6.17
C PRO A 123 0.40 -6.17 -5.89
N ILE A 124 1.28 -5.74 -6.78
CA ILE A 124 1.84 -4.39 -6.83
C ILE A 124 0.80 -3.49 -7.50
N VAL A 125 0.47 -2.36 -6.87
CA VAL A 125 -0.45 -1.39 -7.45
C VAL A 125 0.32 -0.46 -8.37
N THR A 126 -0.10 -0.37 -9.63
CA THR A 126 0.59 0.39 -10.67
C THR A 126 -0.35 1.37 -11.37
N PHE A 127 0.24 2.34 -12.04
CA PHE A 127 -0.41 3.18 -13.04
C PHE A 127 0.24 2.90 -14.41
N ASP A 128 -0.59 2.74 -15.45
CA ASP A 128 -0.10 2.45 -16.81
C ASP A 128 0.37 3.74 -17.48
N CYS A 129 1.65 3.79 -17.82
CA CYS A 129 2.25 4.76 -18.73
C CYS A 129 2.37 4.13 -20.13
N VAL A 130 2.71 4.90 -21.15
CA VAL A 130 2.70 4.44 -22.55
C VAL A 130 3.54 3.17 -22.75
N GLU A 131 4.75 3.11 -22.18
CA GLU A 131 5.66 1.96 -22.36
C GLU A 131 6.02 1.26 -21.04
N THR A 132 5.67 1.85 -19.91
CA THR A 132 6.06 1.37 -18.57
C THR A 132 4.89 1.48 -17.62
N ARG A 133 5.04 0.87 -16.44
CA ARG A 133 4.11 0.95 -15.32
C ARG A 133 4.80 1.62 -14.15
N GLU A 134 4.20 2.68 -13.62
CA GLU A 134 4.70 3.37 -12.41
C GLU A 134 4.11 2.71 -11.16
N VAL A 135 4.96 2.37 -10.18
CA VAL A 135 4.52 1.81 -8.91
C VAL A 135 3.82 2.89 -8.08
N ILE A 136 2.60 2.62 -7.65
CA ILE A 136 1.82 3.46 -6.75
C ILE A 136 1.88 2.94 -5.31
N ASP A 137 1.74 1.61 -5.15
CA ASP A 137 1.90 0.92 -3.87
C ASP A 137 2.57 -0.44 -4.07
N GLY A 138 3.26 -0.91 -3.02
CA GLY A 138 4.04 -2.15 -3.08
C GLY A 138 5.47 -1.96 -3.56
N PHE A 139 6.06 -0.77 -3.35
CA PHE A 139 7.44 -0.45 -3.70
C PHE A 139 8.43 -1.51 -3.21
N HIS A 140 8.32 -1.93 -1.95
CA HIS A 140 9.22 -2.94 -1.39
C HIS A 140 8.97 -4.33 -1.98
N ARG A 141 7.72 -4.70 -2.26
CA ARG A 141 7.38 -5.94 -2.99
C ARG A 141 7.95 -5.94 -4.40
N HIS A 142 7.84 -4.80 -5.11
CA HIS A 142 8.46 -4.61 -6.42
C HIS A 142 9.98 -4.80 -6.33
N ARG A 143 10.62 -4.18 -5.34
CA ARG A 143 12.06 -4.25 -5.14
C ARG A 143 12.53 -5.68 -4.84
N VAL A 144 11.87 -6.38 -3.92
CA VAL A 144 12.17 -7.79 -3.61
C VAL A 144 12.06 -8.67 -4.86
N GLY A 145 10.98 -8.56 -5.63
CA GLY A 145 10.80 -9.38 -6.83
C GLY A 145 11.73 -9.03 -7.98
N LYS A 146 12.35 -7.85 -7.95
CA LYS A 146 13.31 -7.41 -8.97
C LYS A 146 14.77 -7.67 -8.59
N GLU A 147 15.11 -7.68 -7.30
CA GLU A 147 16.48 -7.76 -6.81
C GLU A 147 16.84 -9.13 -6.23
N CYS A 148 15.86 -9.90 -5.73
CA CYS A 148 16.12 -11.22 -5.14
C CYS A 148 16.11 -12.30 -6.24
N GLU A 149 17.27 -12.88 -6.52
CA GLU A 149 17.47 -13.86 -7.58
C GLU A 149 16.58 -15.10 -7.42
N GLU A 150 16.48 -15.66 -6.22
CA GLU A 150 15.63 -16.79 -5.89
C GLU A 150 14.16 -16.55 -6.27
N ILE A 151 13.64 -15.35 -5.89
CA ILE A 151 12.27 -14.97 -6.19
C ILE A 151 12.11 -14.70 -7.68
N GLN A 152 13.06 -14.03 -8.34
CA GLN A 152 13.04 -13.79 -9.77
C GLN A 152 12.94 -15.08 -10.58
N LEU A 153 13.73 -16.09 -10.24
CA LEU A 153 13.71 -17.39 -10.90
C LEU A 153 12.34 -18.05 -10.75
N ARG A 154 11.78 -18.06 -9.53
CA ARG A 154 10.47 -18.65 -9.24
C ARG A 154 9.34 -17.99 -10.01
N ILE A 155 9.36 -16.66 -10.14
CA ILE A 155 8.33 -15.89 -10.86
C ILE A 155 8.70 -15.64 -12.33
N HIS A 156 9.71 -16.31 -12.85
CA HIS A 156 10.15 -16.20 -14.26
C HIS A 156 10.42 -14.76 -14.72
N GLY A 157 10.87 -13.88 -13.80
CA GLY A 157 11.10 -12.46 -14.08
C GLY A 157 9.84 -11.60 -14.23
N TYR A 158 8.66 -12.11 -13.87
CA TYR A 158 7.40 -11.39 -13.90
C TYR A 158 6.97 -10.90 -12.51
N LEU A 159 6.18 -9.83 -12.47
CA LEU A 159 5.61 -9.29 -11.25
C LEU A 159 4.08 -9.26 -11.36
N PRO A 160 3.35 -9.63 -10.28
CA PRO A 160 1.90 -9.51 -10.25
C PRO A 160 1.51 -8.06 -10.01
N VAL A 161 0.73 -7.48 -10.93
CA VAL A 161 0.32 -6.09 -10.86
C VAL A 161 -1.19 -5.94 -11.01
N VAL A 162 -1.71 -4.88 -10.41
CA VAL A 162 -3.04 -4.33 -10.69
C VAL A 162 -2.87 -2.87 -11.11
N THR A 163 -3.79 -2.37 -11.94
CA THR A 163 -3.75 -0.99 -12.40
C THR A 163 -4.82 -0.17 -11.68
N ILE A 164 -4.44 0.97 -11.09
CA ILE A 164 -5.42 1.91 -10.53
C ILE A 164 -6.25 2.54 -11.65
N ASN A 165 -7.38 3.13 -11.26
CA ASN A 165 -8.29 3.79 -12.19
C ASN A 165 -7.56 4.80 -13.10
N GLU A 166 -7.77 4.68 -14.41
CA GLU A 166 -7.17 5.49 -15.46
C GLU A 166 -7.46 6.99 -15.35
N SER A 167 -8.50 7.39 -14.60
CA SER A 167 -8.81 8.80 -14.34
C SER A 167 -7.72 9.55 -13.57
N ARG A 168 -6.74 8.83 -12.98
CA ARG A 168 -5.61 9.37 -12.20
C ARG A 168 -4.41 9.76 -13.06
N GLN A 169 -4.64 10.49 -14.16
CA GLN A 169 -3.58 10.85 -15.10
C GLN A 169 -2.62 11.91 -14.57
N ASP A 170 -3.09 12.81 -13.70
CA ASP A 170 -2.22 13.81 -13.09
C ASP A 170 -1.22 13.19 -12.10
N LYS A 171 0.04 13.63 -12.16
CA LYS A 171 1.10 13.16 -11.23
C LYS A 171 0.73 13.47 -9.78
N GLY A 172 0.05 14.59 -9.51
CA GLY A 172 -0.43 14.93 -8.17
C GLY A 172 -1.44 13.92 -7.63
N ASP A 173 -2.36 13.43 -8.45
CA ASP A 173 -3.31 12.39 -8.05
C ASP A 173 -2.63 11.05 -7.74
N ARG A 174 -1.57 10.70 -8.48
CA ARG A 174 -0.77 9.49 -8.22
C ARG A 174 0.04 9.60 -6.93
N ILE A 175 0.70 10.76 -6.71
CA ILE A 175 1.39 11.07 -5.44
C ILE A 175 0.41 10.92 -4.27
N ALA A 176 -0.75 11.58 -4.35
CA ALA A 176 -1.77 11.49 -3.30
C ALA A 176 -2.27 10.05 -3.07
N SER A 177 -2.39 9.26 -4.14
CA SER A 177 -2.75 7.84 -4.03
C SER A 177 -1.69 7.05 -3.27
N THR A 178 -0.41 7.19 -3.63
CA THR A 178 0.72 6.55 -2.93
C THR A 178 0.72 6.90 -1.44
N ILE A 179 0.54 8.18 -1.12
CA ILE A 179 0.54 8.62 0.28
C ILE A 179 -0.65 8.06 1.06
N ARG A 180 -1.86 8.04 0.48
CA ARG A 180 -3.02 7.43 1.15
C ARG A 180 -2.80 5.96 1.46
N HIS A 181 -2.29 5.17 0.50
CA HIS A 181 -1.96 3.76 0.72
C HIS A 181 -0.93 3.58 1.83
N ASN A 182 0.09 4.40 1.84
CA ASN A 182 1.15 4.36 2.82
C ASN A 182 0.65 4.81 4.20
N ARG A 183 -0.03 5.96 4.28
CA ARG A 183 -0.49 6.55 5.54
C ARG A 183 -1.53 5.69 6.27
N ALA A 184 -2.34 4.96 5.53
CA ALA A 184 -3.26 3.98 6.10
C ALA A 184 -2.54 2.82 6.84
N ARG A 185 -1.23 2.63 6.62
CA ARG A 185 -0.44 1.54 7.21
C ARG A 185 0.48 1.97 8.35
N GLY A 186 0.66 3.26 8.63
CA GLY A 186 1.50 3.68 9.75
C GLY A 186 2.09 5.09 9.67
N LYS A 187 3.09 5.36 10.53
CA LYS A 187 3.74 6.67 10.67
C LYS A 187 4.78 6.93 9.56
N HIS A 188 4.88 8.17 9.12
CA HIS A 188 5.83 8.62 8.10
C HIS A 188 6.85 9.59 8.69
N LYS A 189 8.01 9.72 8.00
CA LYS A 189 8.99 10.76 8.32
C LYS A 189 8.44 12.13 7.93
N VAL A 190 8.57 13.10 8.83
CA VAL A 190 8.06 14.47 8.66
C VAL A 190 8.68 15.16 7.44
N ASP A 191 10.00 15.02 7.25
CA ASP A 191 10.73 15.65 6.14
C ASP A 191 10.18 15.22 4.77
N SER A 192 10.01 13.92 4.57
CA SER A 192 9.46 13.39 3.32
C SER A 192 8.01 13.83 3.05
N MET A 193 7.21 14.04 4.11
CA MET A 193 5.84 14.53 3.98
C MET A 193 5.81 16.02 3.63
N SER A 194 6.75 16.78 4.15
CA SER A 194 6.94 18.20 3.83
C SER A 194 7.23 18.40 2.34
N ASP A 195 8.17 17.65 1.78
CA ASP A 195 8.51 17.71 0.35
C ASP A 195 7.30 17.37 -0.55
N ILE A 196 6.51 16.39 -0.15
CA ILE A 196 5.29 15.99 -0.86
C ILE A 196 4.24 17.11 -0.84
N VAL A 197 4.01 17.74 0.30
CA VAL A 197 3.07 18.87 0.42
C VAL A 197 3.49 20.02 -0.49
N VAL A 198 4.79 20.35 -0.54
CA VAL A 198 5.33 21.39 -1.42
C VAL A 198 5.13 21.01 -2.89
N GLU A 199 5.43 19.77 -3.28
CA GLU A 199 5.23 19.31 -4.65
C GLU A 199 3.77 19.40 -5.10
N LEU A 200 2.81 19.03 -4.22
CA LEU A 200 1.39 19.16 -4.51
C LEU A 200 0.95 20.62 -4.63
N ARG A 201 1.49 21.54 -3.81
CA ARG A 201 1.25 22.97 -3.95
C ARG A 201 1.82 23.53 -5.26
N ARG A 202 3.02 23.13 -5.68
CA ARG A 202 3.59 23.48 -6.99
C ARG A 202 2.70 23.03 -8.14
N ARG A 203 1.85 22.02 -7.93
CA ARG A 203 0.83 21.54 -8.87
C ARG A 203 -0.53 22.20 -8.70
N ASN A 204 -0.57 23.37 -8.05
CA ASN A 204 -1.79 24.16 -7.80
C ASN A 204 -2.87 23.44 -6.96
N TRP A 205 -2.47 22.53 -6.07
CA TRP A 205 -3.38 22.00 -5.07
C TRP A 205 -3.50 22.97 -3.90
N ASN A 206 -4.73 23.30 -3.50
CA ASN A 206 -4.97 24.06 -2.28
C ASN A 206 -4.87 23.17 -1.04
N ASP A 207 -4.74 23.80 0.13
CA ASP A 207 -4.53 23.09 1.41
C ASP A 207 -5.67 22.16 1.77
N GLU A 208 -6.90 22.53 1.45
CA GLU A 208 -8.09 21.72 1.69
C GLU A 208 -8.05 20.44 0.85
N LYS A 209 -7.67 20.53 -0.43
CA LYS A 209 -7.51 19.37 -1.30
C LYS A 209 -6.37 18.48 -0.82
N ILE A 210 -5.23 19.06 -0.43
CA ILE A 210 -4.10 18.32 0.12
C ILE A 210 -4.51 17.60 1.41
N ALA A 211 -5.10 18.32 2.37
CA ALA A 211 -5.57 17.79 3.64
C ALA A 211 -6.51 16.59 3.43
N LYS A 212 -7.54 16.77 2.59
CA LYS A 212 -8.51 15.71 2.27
C LYS A 212 -7.86 14.47 1.64
N HIS A 213 -6.96 14.66 0.68
CA HIS A 213 -6.36 13.55 -0.07
C HIS A 213 -5.23 12.84 0.68
N LEU A 214 -4.53 13.53 1.56
CA LEU A 214 -3.46 12.95 2.37
C LEU A 214 -3.91 12.50 3.76
N GLY A 215 -5.17 12.75 4.13
CA GLY A 215 -5.71 12.42 5.46
C GLY A 215 -5.04 13.25 6.57
N MET A 216 -4.81 14.54 6.32
CA MET A 216 -4.20 15.50 7.22
C MET A 216 -5.21 16.56 7.65
N ASP A 217 -4.94 17.22 8.77
CA ASP A 217 -5.62 18.48 9.10
C ASP A 217 -5.02 19.64 8.28
N PRO A 218 -5.80 20.67 7.91
CA PRO A 218 -5.28 21.85 7.21
C PRO A 218 -4.12 22.53 7.96
N ASP A 219 -4.13 22.54 9.28
CA ASP A 219 -3.04 23.06 10.13
C ASP A 219 -1.76 22.22 10.00
N GLU A 220 -1.88 20.90 9.83
CA GLU A 220 -0.76 20.01 9.56
C GLU A 220 -0.13 20.32 8.20
N VAL A 221 -0.95 20.54 7.16
CA VAL A 221 -0.49 20.94 5.83
C VAL A 221 0.27 22.26 5.88
N LEU A 222 -0.25 23.25 6.63
CA LEU A 222 0.40 24.54 6.81
C LEU A 222 1.77 24.41 7.50
N ARG A 223 1.86 23.62 8.58
CA ARG A 223 3.12 23.37 9.30
C ARG A 223 4.17 22.70 8.40
N LEU A 224 3.77 21.67 7.65
CA LEU A 224 4.66 20.98 6.72
C LEU A 224 5.19 21.90 5.62
N THR A 225 4.36 22.83 5.14
CA THR A 225 4.78 23.85 4.17
C THR A 225 5.79 24.83 4.79
N GLN A 226 5.57 25.23 6.04
CA GLN A 226 6.49 26.13 6.75
C GLN A 226 7.86 25.48 6.99
N ILE A 227 7.90 24.19 7.32
CA ILE A 227 9.15 23.44 7.51
C ILE A 227 9.98 23.44 6.23
N SER A 228 9.39 23.16 5.07
CA SER A 228 10.10 23.20 3.79
C SER A 228 10.52 24.62 3.39
N GLY A 229 9.64 25.60 3.59
CA GLY A 229 9.95 27.00 3.29
C GLY A 229 11.13 27.53 4.12
N LEU A 230 11.21 27.14 5.39
CA LEU A 230 12.37 27.44 6.24
C LEU A 230 13.62 26.73 5.74
N SER A 231 13.54 25.47 5.35
CA SER A 231 14.67 24.70 4.81
C SER A 231 15.22 25.32 3.50
N GLU A 232 14.34 25.77 2.59
CA GLU A 232 14.74 26.47 1.37
C GLU A 232 15.39 27.83 1.65
N LEU A 233 14.87 28.60 2.63
CA LEU A 233 15.44 29.90 3.02
C LEU A 233 16.82 29.80 3.65
N PHE A 234 17.15 28.66 4.26
CA PHE A 234 18.44 28.43 4.93
C PHE A 234 19.37 27.51 4.15
N ALA A 235 18.95 26.97 3.00
CA ALA A 235 19.77 26.06 2.21
C ALA A 235 21.08 26.68 1.69
N ASP A 236 21.09 28.00 1.46
CA ASP A 236 22.27 28.76 0.98
C ASP A 236 23.04 29.48 2.11
N GLN A 237 22.66 29.30 3.38
CA GLN A 237 23.36 29.90 4.50
C GLN A 237 24.27 28.88 5.17
N GLU A 238 25.58 29.12 5.10
CA GLU A 238 26.53 28.44 5.97
C GLU A 238 26.20 28.81 7.43
N PHE A 239 25.60 27.88 8.18
CA PHE A 239 25.44 28.05 9.61
C PHE A 239 26.79 28.19 10.25
N SER A 240 27.07 29.36 10.85
CA SER A 240 28.27 29.52 11.66
C SER A 240 28.25 28.46 12.77
N LYS A 241 29.35 27.74 12.89
CA LYS A 241 29.56 26.69 13.92
C LYS A 241 29.69 27.30 15.33
N SER A 242 28.71 28.10 15.77
CA SER A 242 28.74 28.77 17.07
C SER A 242 28.47 27.83 18.27
N TRP A 243 28.43 26.52 18.05
CA TRP A 243 28.23 25.50 19.06
C TRP A 243 29.36 24.48 19.15
N GLU A 244 30.53 24.76 18.59
CA GLU A 244 31.75 24.03 18.99
C GLU A 244 32.08 24.50 20.42
N ILE A 245 31.93 23.59 21.39
CA ILE A 245 32.45 23.79 22.73
C ILE A 245 33.94 23.98 22.56
N GLY A 246 34.46 25.20 22.78
CA GLY A 246 35.88 25.46 22.77
C GLY A 246 36.54 24.53 23.78
N GLU A 247 37.59 23.86 23.34
CA GLU A 247 38.45 23.13 24.25
C GLU A 247 38.91 24.10 25.35
N ILE A 248 38.50 23.85 26.57
CA ILE A 248 39.02 24.55 27.74
C ILE A 248 40.45 24.03 27.89
N GLU A 249 41.42 24.82 27.41
CA GLU A 249 42.83 24.63 27.76
C GLU A 249 42.92 24.73 29.29
N SER A 250 43.17 23.61 29.94
CA SER A 250 43.47 23.52 31.38
C SER A 250 44.91 23.98 31.61
N ASP A 251 45.12 25.26 31.81
CA ASP A 251 46.31 25.80 32.42
C ASP A 251 46.38 25.32 33.88
N LEU A 252 46.88 24.13 34.11
CA LEU A 252 47.36 23.69 35.38
C LEU A 252 48.81 24.16 35.51
N GLU A 253 49.02 25.38 36.08
CA GLU A 253 50.30 25.75 36.64
C GLU A 253 50.67 24.80 37.76
N GLU A 254 51.74 24.05 37.56
CA GLU A 254 52.40 23.32 38.62
C GLU A 254 52.92 24.30 39.68
N VAL A 255 52.31 24.34 40.84
CA VAL A 255 52.89 25.00 42.02
C VAL A 255 53.88 24.03 42.62
N GLU A 256 55.17 24.22 42.35
CA GLU A 256 56.26 23.61 43.10
C GLU A 256 56.20 24.07 44.57
N LEU A 257 56.05 23.10 45.49
CA LEU A 257 56.22 23.28 46.91
C LEU A 257 57.68 23.14 47.24
N ALA A 258 58.28 24.25 47.68
CA ALA A 258 59.59 24.28 48.42
C ALA A 258 59.44 23.87 49.90
#